data_71d0101477bcae3cb9fe277fea626e30
#
_entry.id   71d0101477bcae3cb9fe277fea626e30
#
_cell.length_a   1.000
_cell.length_b   1.000
_cell.length_c   1.000
_cell.angle_alpha   90.00
_cell.angle_beta   90.00
_cell.angle_gamma   90.00
#
_symmetry.space_group_name_H-M   'P 1'
#
loop_
_entity.id
_entity.type
_entity.pdbx_description
1 polymer ?
#
loop_
_entity_poly.entity_id
_entity_poly.type
_entity_poly.pdbx_seq_one_letter_code
_entity_poly.pdbx_strand_id
1 'polypeptide(L)'
;TARNCFTNTNIIISVIMNKLIDIFSPQTIETSSGKSGKAEFQRIASIDILRALTMVLMIFVNDFWTLTDVPYWMEHRKSGVDGIGLSDVVFPAFLFIVGLSLPYAINNRRKKGDSDLQLLMHILLRTIALLVMGVFLVNGETYNEAATGMAKYYYSILCALSFILIWNTYPATINKYLPAAARIAAFLILISLALVYRGGEDDNIRRFAPQWWGILGLIGWAYLASSLITLFAKERFYIILAGW
;
A
#
# COMPACT_ATOMS: atom_id res chain seq x y z
N THR A 1 -20.75 22.76 26.91
CA THR A 1 -19.95 21.49 26.97
C THR A 1 -19.97 20.73 25.63
N ALA A 2 -21.00 20.83 24.80
CA ALA A 2 -21.09 20.14 23.49
C ALA A 2 -20.14 20.78 22.43
N ARG A 3 -19.91 22.07 22.45
CA ARG A 3 -19.01 22.77 21.47
C ARG A 3 -17.55 22.33 21.60
N ASN A 4 -17.06 22.02 22.78
CA ASN A 4 -15.66 21.61 22.97
C ASN A 4 -15.41 20.15 22.57
N CYS A 5 -16.42 19.31 22.53
CA CYS A 5 -16.30 17.92 22.06
C CYS A 5 -16.16 17.86 20.53
N PHE A 6 -16.93 18.68 19.79
CA PHE A 6 -16.86 18.77 18.32
C PHE A 6 -15.54 19.37 17.82
N THR A 7 -14.94 20.32 18.56
CA THR A 7 -13.65 20.92 18.19
C THR A 7 -12.50 19.94 18.38
N ASN A 8 -12.50 19.14 19.43
CA ASN A 8 -11.47 18.13 19.68
C ASN A 8 -11.52 16.97 18.67
N THR A 9 -12.72 16.53 18.30
CA THR A 9 -12.89 15.46 17.28
C THR A 9 -12.40 15.92 15.91
N ASN A 10 -12.67 17.18 15.53
CA ASN A 10 -12.18 17.75 14.27
C ASN A 10 -10.65 17.92 14.24
N ILE A 11 -10.03 18.24 15.37
CA ILE A 11 -8.57 18.35 15.50
C ILE A 11 -7.94 16.95 15.37
N ILE A 12 -8.49 15.94 16.02
CA ILE A 12 -7.98 14.56 15.94
C ILE A 12 -8.11 14.01 14.50
N ILE A 13 -9.27 14.20 13.88
CA ILE A 13 -9.48 13.79 12.49
C ILE A 13 -8.53 14.53 11.55
N SER A 14 -8.34 15.83 11.73
CA SER A 14 -7.41 16.64 10.94
C SER A 14 -5.95 16.19 11.13
N VAL A 15 -5.52 15.88 12.33
CA VAL A 15 -4.17 15.38 12.62
C VAL A 15 -3.94 14.00 12.05
N ILE A 16 -4.91 13.09 12.17
CA ILE A 16 -4.84 11.76 11.56
C ILE A 16 -4.84 11.87 10.03
N MET A 17 -5.68 12.73 9.47
CA MET A 17 -5.77 12.93 8.02
C MET A 17 -4.51 13.59 7.45
N ASN A 18 -3.93 14.59 8.10
CA ASN A 18 -2.67 15.19 7.65
C ASN A 18 -1.51 14.17 7.74
N LYS A 19 -1.49 13.33 8.77
CA LYS A 19 -0.49 12.24 8.85
C LYS A 19 -0.68 11.17 7.78
N LEU A 20 -1.91 10.85 7.39
CA LEU A 20 -2.17 9.95 6.25
C LEU A 20 -1.64 10.54 4.94
N ILE A 21 -1.74 11.84 4.75
CA ILE A 21 -1.21 12.54 3.55
C ILE A 21 0.32 12.43 3.49
N ASP A 22 1.01 12.67 4.60
CA ASP A 22 2.49 12.58 4.65
C ASP A 22 3.02 11.17 4.37
N ILE A 23 2.20 10.14 4.61
CA ILE A 23 2.54 8.73 4.36
C ILE A 23 2.68 8.43 2.87
N PHE A 24 1.80 8.99 2.05
CA PHE A 24 1.70 8.71 0.61
C PHE A 24 2.20 9.86 -0.28
N SER A 25 2.63 10.99 0.33
CA SER A 25 3.20 12.09 -0.44
C SER A 25 4.50 11.63 -1.13
N PRO A 26 4.61 11.72 -2.47
CA PRO A 26 5.88 11.54 -3.13
C PRO A 26 6.83 12.61 -2.58
N GLN A 27 7.96 12.18 -2.01
CA GLN A 27 9.01 13.09 -1.57
C GLN A 27 9.44 13.88 -2.80
N THR A 28 9.07 15.15 -2.87
CA THR A 28 9.49 16.06 -3.93
C THR A 28 11.01 15.99 -4.09
N ILE A 29 11.44 15.73 -5.30
CA ILE A 29 12.85 15.77 -5.70
C ILE A 29 13.24 17.24 -5.68
N GLU A 30 13.71 17.74 -4.54
CA GLU A 30 14.45 18.97 -4.51
C GLU A 30 15.87 18.65 -5.00
N THR A 31 16.14 18.98 -6.25
CA THR A 31 17.48 19.11 -6.77
C THR A 31 18.16 20.24 -5.99
N SER A 32 18.96 19.89 -5.00
CA SER A 32 19.70 20.88 -4.22
C SER A 32 20.93 21.34 -4.98
N SER A 33 20.79 22.49 -5.65
CA SER A 33 21.91 23.43 -5.84
C SER A 33 21.84 24.42 -4.67
N GLY A 34 22.81 24.39 -3.76
CA GLY A 34 22.94 25.43 -2.73
C GLY A 34 23.19 24.89 -1.32
N LYS A 35 24.41 25.12 -0.83
CA LYS A 35 24.90 24.88 0.53
C LYS A 35 24.00 25.56 1.57
N SER A 36 23.30 24.76 2.38
CA SER A 36 22.82 25.17 3.70
C SER A 36 22.58 23.89 4.52
N GLY A 37 23.03 23.85 5.78
CA GLY A 37 23.12 22.68 6.67
C GLY A 37 21.82 21.95 6.98
N LYS A 38 21.12 21.45 5.97
CA LYS A 38 20.03 20.49 6.08
C LYS A 38 20.60 19.08 6.11
N ALA A 39 20.10 18.25 7.02
CA ALA A 39 20.48 16.85 7.14
C ALA A 39 20.40 16.18 5.76
N GLU A 40 21.54 15.72 5.26
CA GLU A 40 21.69 15.09 3.95
C GLU A 40 20.95 13.76 3.96
N PHE A 41 19.89 13.65 3.15
CA PHE A 41 19.13 12.41 3.00
C PHE A 41 19.97 11.40 2.24
N GLN A 42 20.31 10.30 2.91
CA GLN A 42 21.05 9.22 2.28
C GLN A 42 20.11 8.44 1.35
N ARG A 43 20.15 8.75 0.05
CA ARG A 43 19.49 7.98 -1.01
C ARG A 43 20.49 7.06 -1.66
N ILE A 44 20.11 5.79 -1.79
CA ILE A 44 20.91 4.80 -2.51
C ILE A 44 20.23 4.58 -3.86
N ALA A 45 20.81 5.17 -4.91
CA ALA A 45 20.25 5.13 -6.26
C ALA A 45 19.99 3.69 -6.76
N SER A 46 20.84 2.73 -6.40
CA SER A 46 20.66 1.33 -6.78
C SER A 46 19.36 0.71 -6.22
N ILE A 47 18.99 1.05 -4.97
CA ILE A 47 17.73 0.58 -4.37
C ILE A 47 16.54 1.19 -5.12
N ASP A 48 16.59 2.48 -5.45
CA ASP A 48 15.50 3.17 -6.15
C ASP A 48 15.34 2.62 -7.58
N ILE A 49 16.43 2.38 -8.30
CA ILE A 49 16.42 1.78 -9.65
C ILE A 49 15.86 0.35 -9.59
N LEU A 50 16.35 -0.46 -8.65
CA LEU A 50 15.91 -1.85 -8.52
C LEU A 50 14.43 -1.94 -8.15
N ARG A 51 13.93 -1.05 -7.28
CA ARG A 51 12.50 -0.93 -6.95
C ARG A 51 11.66 -0.55 -8.17
N ALA A 52 12.10 0.43 -8.96
CA ALA A 52 11.42 0.82 -10.19
C ALA A 52 11.38 -0.34 -11.19
N LEU A 53 12.50 -1.05 -11.37
CA LEU A 53 12.59 -2.21 -12.24
C LEU A 53 11.63 -3.33 -11.81
N THR A 54 11.61 -3.68 -10.52
CA THR A 54 10.70 -4.73 -10.01
C THR A 54 9.24 -4.33 -10.11
N MET A 55 8.89 -3.04 -9.96
CA MET A 55 7.52 -2.56 -10.20
C MET A 55 7.11 -2.72 -11.67
N VAL A 56 7.98 -2.38 -12.61
CA VAL A 56 7.73 -2.59 -14.05
C VAL A 56 7.57 -4.07 -14.37
N LEU A 57 8.48 -4.91 -13.83
CA LEU A 57 8.38 -6.36 -14.01
C LEU A 57 7.09 -6.93 -13.40
N MET A 58 6.64 -6.42 -12.25
CA MET A 58 5.40 -6.87 -11.61
C MET A 58 4.18 -6.54 -12.48
N ILE A 59 4.13 -5.34 -13.09
CA ILE A 59 3.07 -4.99 -14.04
C ILE A 59 3.13 -5.94 -15.24
N PHE A 60 4.32 -6.15 -15.80
CA PHE A 60 4.54 -7.00 -16.96
C PHE A 60 4.09 -8.45 -16.73
N VAL A 61 4.50 -9.10 -15.62
CA VAL A 61 4.13 -10.50 -15.35
C VAL A 61 2.65 -10.66 -14.97
N ASN A 62 2.03 -9.63 -14.38
CA ASN A 62 0.60 -9.65 -14.09
C ASN A 62 -0.28 -9.56 -15.33
N ASP A 63 0.25 -9.08 -16.45
CA ASP A 63 -0.47 -8.99 -17.71
C ASP A 63 -0.48 -10.31 -18.50
N PHE A 64 0.33 -11.30 -18.11
CA PHE A 64 0.41 -12.61 -18.78
C PHE A 64 -0.91 -13.38 -18.82
N TRP A 65 -1.83 -13.11 -17.90
CA TRP A 65 -3.16 -13.71 -17.89
C TRP A 65 -4.00 -13.38 -19.12
N THR A 66 -3.64 -12.32 -19.84
CA THR A 66 -4.33 -11.88 -21.05
C THR A 66 -3.67 -12.38 -22.34
N LEU A 67 -2.46 -12.96 -22.23
CA LEU A 67 -1.66 -13.40 -23.35
C LEU A 67 -1.80 -14.91 -23.58
N THR A 68 -1.74 -15.32 -24.85
CA THR A 68 -1.64 -16.71 -25.28
C THR A 68 -0.21 -17.01 -25.72
N ASP A 69 0.20 -18.28 -25.60
CA ASP A 69 1.52 -18.77 -26.02
C ASP A 69 2.71 -18.07 -25.32
N VAL A 70 2.54 -17.72 -24.06
CA VAL A 70 3.64 -17.19 -23.25
C VAL A 70 4.70 -18.30 -23.07
N PRO A 71 6.01 -17.99 -23.23
CA PRO A 71 7.06 -18.97 -23.02
C PRO A 71 7.02 -19.56 -21.61
N TYR A 72 7.14 -20.87 -21.52
CA TYR A 72 7.02 -21.63 -20.27
C TYR A 72 7.92 -21.11 -19.10
N TRP A 73 9.11 -20.60 -19.41
CA TRP A 73 10.01 -20.04 -18.39
C TRP A 73 9.57 -18.67 -17.83
N MET A 74 8.62 -17.99 -18.48
CA MET A 74 8.08 -16.71 -18.04
C MET A 74 6.85 -16.87 -17.16
N GLU A 75 6.06 -17.92 -17.35
CA GLU A 75 4.82 -18.17 -16.61
C GLU A 75 5.05 -18.57 -15.16
N HIS A 76 3.99 -18.43 -14.35
CA HIS A 76 3.92 -19.06 -13.04
C HIS A 76 3.93 -20.59 -13.16
N ARG A 77 4.71 -21.25 -12.32
CA ARG A 77 4.71 -22.71 -12.27
C ARG A 77 3.40 -23.24 -11.69
N LYS A 78 2.87 -24.29 -12.33
CA LYS A 78 1.68 -24.97 -11.81
C LYS A 78 2.02 -25.66 -10.49
N SER A 79 1.06 -25.66 -9.57
CA SER A 79 1.21 -26.39 -8.30
C SER A 79 1.59 -27.85 -8.54
N GLY A 80 2.63 -28.32 -7.85
CA GLY A 80 3.13 -29.70 -7.96
C GLY A 80 4.21 -29.93 -9.04
N VAL A 81 4.59 -28.90 -9.80
CA VAL A 81 5.72 -28.95 -10.74
C VAL A 81 6.95 -28.34 -10.08
N ASP A 82 8.04 -29.11 -10.01
CA ASP A 82 9.31 -28.61 -9.51
C ASP A 82 9.94 -27.66 -10.55
N GLY A 83 10.20 -26.43 -10.11
CA GLY A 83 10.76 -25.38 -10.96
C GLY A 83 10.30 -23.97 -10.57
N ILE A 84 10.98 -22.98 -11.11
CA ILE A 84 10.71 -21.54 -10.86
C ILE A 84 10.61 -20.84 -12.21
N GLY A 85 9.51 -20.14 -12.47
CA GLY A 85 9.35 -19.23 -13.61
C GLY A 85 9.78 -17.80 -13.28
N LEU A 86 9.90 -16.95 -14.29
CA LEU A 86 10.19 -15.53 -14.08
C LEU A 86 9.14 -14.87 -13.19
N SER A 87 7.86 -15.15 -13.41
CA SER A 87 6.76 -14.59 -12.65
C SER A 87 6.82 -14.93 -11.15
N ASP A 88 7.37 -16.11 -10.81
CA ASP A 88 7.51 -16.54 -9.41
C ASP A 88 8.60 -15.77 -8.66
N VAL A 89 9.58 -15.20 -9.37
CA VAL A 89 10.72 -14.48 -8.77
C VAL A 89 10.42 -13.00 -8.55
N VAL A 90 9.57 -12.40 -9.38
CA VAL A 90 9.35 -10.94 -9.38
C VAL A 90 8.77 -10.45 -8.05
N PHE A 91 7.77 -11.12 -7.51
CA PHE A 91 7.14 -10.75 -6.24
C PHE A 91 8.09 -10.87 -5.03
N PRO A 92 8.81 -12.00 -4.83
CA PRO A 92 9.84 -12.08 -3.80
C PRO A 92 10.95 -11.03 -3.94
N ALA A 93 11.40 -10.75 -5.16
CA ALA A 93 12.39 -9.70 -5.41
C ALA A 93 11.88 -8.32 -4.98
N PHE A 94 10.60 -8.00 -5.25
CA PHE A 94 9.99 -6.77 -4.78
C PHE A 94 9.95 -6.70 -3.25
N LEU A 95 9.55 -7.77 -2.56
CA LEU A 95 9.54 -7.82 -1.09
C LEU A 95 10.94 -7.64 -0.51
N PHE A 96 11.95 -8.27 -1.12
CA PHE A 96 13.34 -8.12 -0.72
C PHE A 96 13.80 -6.65 -0.79
N ILE A 97 13.46 -5.94 -1.87
CA ILE A 97 13.82 -4.52 -2.04
C ILE A 97 13.05 -3.64 -1.04
N VAL A 98 11.80 -3.94 -0.78
CA VAL A 98 11.04 -3.26 0.28
C VAL A 98 11.79 -3.39 1.61
N GLY A 99 12.20 -4.61 1.97
CA GLY A 99 12.99 -4.87 3.19
C GLY A 99 14.30 -4.07 3.23
N LEU A 100 15.08 -4.08 2.14
CA LEU A 100 16.32 -3.32 2.04
C LEU A 100 16.14 -1.81 2.20
N SER A 101 15.01 -1.26 1.79
CA SER A 101 14.73 0.18 1.85
C SER A 101 14.31 0.65 3.25
N LEU A 102 13.82 -0.23 4.12
CA LEU A 102 13.25 0.12 5.42
C LEU A 102 14.23 0.80 6.38
N PRO A 103 15.47 0.33 6.58
CA PRO A 103 16.42 0.98 7.48
C PRO A 103 16.68 2.43 7.07
N TYR A 104 16.81 2.69 5.78
CA TYR A 104 17.01 4.04 5.24
C TYR A 104 15.79 4.94 5.44
N ALA A 105 14.59 4.40 5.21
CA ALA A 105 13.34 5.13 5.40
C ALA A 105 13.12 5.51 6.88
N ILE A 106 13.36 4.58 7.81
CA ILE A 106 13.24 4.82 9.25
C ILE A 106 14.30 5.80 9.74
N ASN A 107 15.56 5.62 9.32
CA ASN A 107 16.67 6.50 9.71
C ASN A 107 16.46 7.94 9.20
N ASN A 108 16.01 8.10 7.97
CA ASN A 108 15.70 9.41 7.41
C ASN A 108 14.59 10.13 8.20
N ARG A 109 13.58 9.42 8.68
CA ARG A 109 12.53 9.99 9.53
C ARG A 109 13.04 10.35 10.92
N ARG A 110 13.88 9.50 11.53
CA ARG A 110 14.57 9.84 12.79
C ARG A 110 15.41 11.10 12.67
N LYS A 111 16.15 11.25 11.57
CA LYS A 111 16.91 12.47 11.27
C LYS A 111 16.01 13.71 11.13
N LYS A 112 14.75 13.56 10.72
CA LYS A 112 13.76 14.65 10.70
C LYS A 112 13.17 14.99 12.07
N GLY A 113 13.49 14.21 13.12
CA GLY A 113 13.02 14.41 14.49
C GLY A 113 11.76 13.62 14.84
N ASP A 114 11.33 12.66 14.02
CA ASP A 114 10.18 11.82 14.34
C ASP A 114 10.50 10.92 15.54
N SER A 115 9.61 10.89 16.54
CA SER A 115 9.71 9.97 17.67
C SER A 115 9.37 8.53 17.27
N ASP A 116 9.83 7.54 18.05
CA ASP A 116 9.53 6.11 17.79
C ASP A 116 8.02 5.84 17.74
N LEU A 117 7.21 6.57 18.54
CA LEU A 117 5.74 6.46 18.49
C LEU A 117 5.16 7.00 17.18
N GLN A 118 5.71 8.09 16.64
CA GLN A 118 5.30 8.64 15.36
C GLN A 118 5.67 7.71 14.22
N LEU A 119 6.84 7.09 14.28
CA LEU A 119 7.27 6.05 13.34
C LEU A 119 6.35 4.84 13.39
N LEU A 120 6.03 4.34 14.58
CA LEU A 120 5.10 3.22 14.77
C LEU A 120 3.72 3.53 14.17
N MET A 121 3.17 4.71 14.47
CA MET A 121 1.88 5.13 13.91
C MET A 121 1.91 5.19 12.38
N HIS A 122 3.00 5.69 11.81
CA HIS A 122 3.18 5.71 10.36
C HIS A 122 3.23 4.30 9.76
N ILE A 123 3.96 3.37 10.39
CA ILE A 123 4.03 1.97 9.97
C ILE A 123 2.64 1.34 9.99
N LEU A 124 1.90 1.50 11.10
CA LEU A 124 0.56 0.93 11.25
C LEU A 124 -0.43 1.47 10.21
N LEU A 125 -0.46 2.80 10.01
CA LEU A 125 -1.36 3.42 9.03
C LEU A 125 -1.06 2.95 7.61
N ARG A 126 0.21 2.83 7.24
CA ARG A 126 0.62 2.31 5.93
C ARG A 126 0.24 0.84 5.76
N THR A 127 0.44 0.04 6.80
CA THR A 127 0.02 -1.37 6.81
C THR A 127 -1.49 -1.49 6.60
N ILE A 128 -2.29 -0.76 7.38
CA ILE A 128 -3.76 -0.78 7.26
C ILE A 128 -4.19 -0.38 5.83
N ALA A 129 -3.56 0.63 5.26
CA ALA A 129 -3.85 1.04 3.89
C ALA A 129 -3.59 -0.08 2.88
N LEU A 130 -2.44 -0.75 2.97
CA LEU A 130 -2.09 -1.88 2.10
C LEU A 130 -3.03 -3.07 2.29
N LEU A 131 -3.40 -3.38 3.54
CA LEU A 131 -4.35 -4.44 3.85
C LEU A 131 -5.74 -4.14 3.27
N VAL A 132 -6.24 -2.92 3.46
CA VAL A 132 -7.54 -2.51 2.90
C VAL A 132 -7.53 -2.60 1.39
N MET A 133 -6.53 -2.01 0.72
CA MET A 133 -6.42 -2.10 -0.75
C MET A 133 -6.33 -3.56 -1.21
N GLY A 134 -5.52 -4.38 -0.53
CA GLY A 134 -5.35 -5.80 -0.85
C GLY A 134 -6.67 -6.57 -0.78
N VAL A 135 -7.45 -6.37 0.29
CA VAL A 135 -8.75 -7.05 0.46
C VAL A 135 -9.74 -6.64 -0.64
N PHE A 136 -9.81 -5.38 -1.04
CA PHE A 136 -10.68 -4.98 -2.14
C PHE A 136 -10.26 -5.58 -3.47
N LEU A 137 -8.95 -5.62 -3.76
CA LEU A 137 -8.43 -6.18 -5.01
C LEU A 137 -8.66 -7.70 -5.08
N VAL A 138 -8.39 -8.46 -4.02
CA VAL A 138 -8.59 -9.92 -4.02
C VAL A 138 -10.07 -10.30 -4.15
N ASN A 139 -10.98 -9.50 -3.58
CA ASN A 139 -12.40 -9.70 -3.81
C ASN A 139 -12.80 -9.37 -5.25
N GLY A 140 -12.12 -8.44 -5.91
CA GLY A 140 -12.32 -8.18 -7.33
C GLY A 140 -11.98 -9.37 -8.25
N GLU A 141 -11.08 -10.28 -7.83
CA GLU A 141 -10.74 -11.48 -8.59
C GLU A 141 -11.92 -12.46 -8.69
N THR A 142 -12.63 -12.65 -7.58
CA THR A 142 -13.77 -13.59 -7.44
C THR A 142 -15.12 -12.92 -7.54
N TYR A 143 -15.20 -11.73 -8.13
CA TYR A 143 -16.42 -10.92 -8.21
C TYR A 143 -17.46 -11.57 -9.13
N ASN A 144 -18.71 -11.71 -8.63
CA ASN A 144 -19.85 -12.25 -9.38
C ASN A 144 -20.80 -11.11 -9.78
N GLU A 145 -20.85 -10.82 -11.08
CA GLU A 145 -21.67 -9.73 -11.63
C GLU A 145 -23.17 -9.99 -11.48
N ALA A 146 -23.60 -11.22 -11.74
CA ALA A 146 -25.01 -11.59 -11.68
C ALA A 146 -25.56 -11.49 -10.25
N ALA A 147 -24.82 -12.01 -9.27
CA ALA A 147 -25.20 -11.99 -7.87
C ALA A 147 -25.11 -10.59 -7.23
N THR A 148 -24.18 -9.75 -7.70
CA THR A 148 -24.02 -8.37 -7.21
C THR A 148 -25.01 -7.40 -7.89
N GLY A 149 -25.44 -7.70 -9.13
CA GLY A 149 -26.28 -6.81 -9.95
C GLY A 149 -25.54 -5.60 -10.52
N MET A 150 -24.21 -5.62 -10.54
CA MET A 150 -23.36 -4.56 -11.05
C MET A 150 -22.17 -5.16 -11.82
N ALA A 151 -21.84 -4.61 -12.98
CA ALA A 151 -20.72 -5.10 -13.78
C ALA A 151 -19.36 -4.87 -13.06
N LYS A 152 -18.45 -5.83 -13.19
CA LYS A 152 -17.12 -5.87 -12.54
C LYS A 152 -16.28 -4.62 -12.80
N TYR A 153 -16.37 -4.05 -14.01
CA TYR A 153 -15.62 -2.84 -14.34
C TYR A 153 -16.03 -1.63 -13.48
N TYR A 154 -17.31 -1.48 -13.11
CA TYR A 154 -17.73 -0.42 -12.19
C TYR A 154 -17.14 -0.62 -10.80
N TYR A 155 -17.16 -1.86 -10.29
CA TYR A 155 -16.48 -2.18 -9.01
C TYR A 155 -15.00 -1.78 -9.05
N SER A 156 -14.28 -2.18 -10.09
CA SER A 156 -12.84 -1.90 -10.24
C SER A 156 -12.55 -0.39 -10.36
N ILE A 157 -13.34 0.35 -11.16
CA ILE A 157 -13.19 1.80 -11.31
C ILE A 157 -13.48 2.52 -10.00
N LEU A 158 -14.57 2.18 -9.32
CA LEU A 158 -14.93 2.81 -8.05
C LEU A 158 -13.91 2.53 -6.95
N CYS A 159 -13.36 1.32 -6.87
CA CYS A 159 -12.24 1.00 -5.99
C CYS A 159 -11.01 1.86 -6.30
N ALA A 160 -10.58 1.91 -7.56
CA ALA A 160 -9.41 2.67 -7.98
C ALA A 160 -9.57 4.17 -7.70
N LEU A 161 -10.70 4.77 -8.06
CA LEU A 161 -11.01 6.17 -7.77
C LEU A 161 -11.02 6.44 -6.26
N SER A 162 -11.64 5.55 -5.47
CA SER A 162 -11.66 5.69 -4.00
C SER A 162 -10.27 5.64 -3.41
N PHE A 163 -9.40 4.74 -3.88
CA PHE A 163 -8.01 4.67 -3.44
C PHE A 163 -7.25 5.95 -3.78
N ILE A 164 -7.40 6.47 -5.00
CA ILE A 164 -6.79 7.75 -5.40
C ILE A 164 -7.29 8.88 -4.50
N LEU A 165 -8.59 9.01 -4.28
CA LEU A 165 -9.15 10.09 -3.48
C LEU A 165 -8.72 10.03 -2.01
N ILE A 166 -8.59 8.84 -1.42
CA ILE A 166 -8.18 8.68 -0.02
C ILE A 166 -6.71 9.03 0.17
N TRP A 167 -5.83 8.51 -0.71
CA TRP A 167 -4.38 8.61 -0.54
C TRP A 167 -3.70 9.68 -1.38
N ASN A 168 -4.47 10.49 -2.13
CA ASN A 168 -3.91 11.60 -2.90
C ASN A 168 -3.48 12.76 -2.00
N THR A 169 -2.42 13.45 -2.43
CA THR A 169 -1.96 14.70 -1.84
C THR A 169 -2.64 15.88 -2.55
N TYR A 170 -3.46 16.61 -1.83
CA TYR A 170 -4.17 17.75 -2.38
C TYR A 170 -3.34 19.03 -2.23
N PRO A 171 -3.23 19.88 -3.29
CA PRO A 171 -2.52 21.15 -3.19
C PRO A 171 -3.15 22.09 -2.15
N ALA A 172 -2.33 22.86 -1.46
CA ALA A 172 -2.82 23.83 -0.44
C ALA A 172 -3.70 24.95 -1.01
N THR A 173 -3.69 25.13 -2.34
CA THR A 173 -4.52 26.12 -3.05
C THR A 173 -6.00 25.75 -3.13
N ILE A 174 -6.35 24.47 -2.89
CA ILE A 174 -7.72 23.98 -2.93
C ILE A 174 -8.42 24.30 -1.62
N ASN A 175 -9.73 24.59 -1.69
CA ASN A 175 -10.56 24.79 -0.49
C ASN A 175 -10.37 23.62 0.50
N LYS A 176 -9.99 23.94 1.75
CA LYS A 176 -9.67 22.96 2.81
C LYS A 176 -10.77 21.91 3.10
N TYR A 177 -12.01 22.20 2.75
CA TYR A 177 -13.14 21.28 2.94
C TYR A 177 -13.25 20.24 1.82
N LEU A 178 -12.79 20.56 0.59
CA LEU A 178 -12.91 19.68 -0.57
C LEU A 178 -12.13 18.36 -0.41
N PRO A 179 -10.86 18.36 0.03
CA PRO A 179 -10.14 17.11 0.30
C PRO A 179 -10.80 16.25 1.38
N ALA A 180 -11.33 16.87 2.43
CA ALA A 180 -12.03 16.15 3.48
C ALA A 180 -13.31 15.49 2.95
N ALA A 181 -14.13 16.23 2.21
CA ALA A 181 -15.35 15.74 1.59
C ALA A 181 -15.05 14.60 0.58
N ALA A 182 -14.01 14.76 -0.26
CA ALA A 182 -13.59 13.75 -1.23
C ALA A 182 -13.19 12.43 -0.54
N ARG A 183 -12.42 12.50 0.56
CA ARG A 183 -12.01 11.32 1.33
C ARG A 183 -13.20 10.64 2.00
N ILE A 184 -14.10 11.42 2.63
CA ILE A 184 -15.31 10.87 3.26
C ILE A 184 -16.18 10.18 2.20
N ALA A 185 -16.40 10.81 1.04
CA ALA A 185 -17.15 10.21 -0.05
C ALA A 185 -16.50 8.90 -0.53
N ALA A 186 -15.18 8.89 -0.69
CA ALA A 186 -14.44 7.69 -1.09
C ALA A 186 -14.54 6.55 -0.06
N PHE A 187 -14.47 6.85 1.24
CA PHE A 187 -14.71 5.85 2.29
C PHE A 187 -16.15 5.31 2.26
N LEU A 188 -17.14 6.16 2.05
CA LEU A 188 -18.55 5.73 1.92
C LEU A 188 -18.75 4.84 0.69
N ILE A 189 -18.10 5.15 -0.44
CA ILE A 189 -18.12 4.31 -1.65
C ILE A 189 -17.50 2.93 -1.33
N LEU A 190 -16.33 2.85 -0.69
CA LEU A 190 -15.71 1.58 -0.34
C LEU A 190 -16.60 0.75 0.60
N ILE A 191 -17.19 1.37 1.62
CA ILE A 191 -18.12 0.68 2.53
C ILE A 191 -19.32 0.14 1.75
N SER A 192 -19.91 0.95 0.87
CA SER A 192 -21.04 0.54 0.04
C SER A 192 -20.70 -0.63 -0.87
N LEU A 193 -19.53 -0.58 -1.52
CA LEU A 193 -19.04 -1.67 -2.36
C LEU A 193 -18.84 -2.96 -1.55
N ALA A 194 -18.28 -2.89 -0.34
CA ALA A 194 -18.11 -4.05 0.53
C ALA A 194 -19.44 -4.67 0.97
N LEU A 195 -20.47 -3.85 1.25
CA LEU A 195 -21.79 -4.31 1.66
C LEU A 195 -22.58 -4.97 0.50
N VAL A 196 -22.49 -4.39 -0.69
CA VAL A 196 -23.18 -4.89 -1.88
C VAL A 196 -22.47 -6.08 -2.51
N TYR A 197 -21.18 -6.23 -2.27
CA TYR A 197 -20.33 -7.26 -2.86
C TYR A 197 -20.90 -8.67 -2.71
N ARG A 198 -20.89 -9.40 -3.81
CA ARG A 198 -21.11 -10.85 -3.88
C ARG A 198 -20.05 -11.46 -4.77
N GLY A 199 -19.37 -12.45 -4.27
CA GLY A 199 -18.31 -13.16 -5.01
C GLY A 199 -18.54 -14.66 -5.03
N GLY A 200 -17.73 -15.37 -5.82
CA GLY A 200 -17.84 -16.81 -5.99
C GLY A 200 -18.68 -17.23 -7.20
N GLU A 201 -18.77 -18.52 -7.42
CA GLU A 201 -19.59 -19.12 -8.48
C GLU A 201 -21.04 -19.27 -8.01
N ASP A 202 -21.97 -19.46 -8.94
CA ASP A 202 -23.44 -19.40 -8.72
C ASP A 202 -23.93 -20.30 -7.58
N ASP A 203 -23.29 -21.46 -7.35
CA ASP A 203 -23.63 -22.38 -6.26
C ASP A 203 -22.97 -22.05 -4.91
N ASN A 204 -22.00 -21.12 -4.86
CA ASN A 204 -21.26 -20.79 -3.66
C ASN A 204 -21.00 -19.29 -3.54
N ILE A 205 -22.07 -18.52 -3.39
CA ILE A 205 -21.98 -17.06 -3.24
C ILE A 205 -21.38 -16.70 -1.88
N ARG A 206 -20.32 -15.89 -1.90
CA ARG A 206 -19.59 -15.41 -0.72
C ARG A 206 -19.78 -13.91 -0.55
N ARG A 207 -19.76 -13.47 0.70
CA ARG A 207 -19.72 -12.05 1.05
C ARG A 207 -18.29 -11.53 1.04
N PHE A 208 -18.16 -10.22 1.08
CA PHE A 208 -16.86 -9.54 1.22
C PHE A 208 -16.09 -10.07 2.43
N ALA A 209 -14.86 -10.54 2.20
CA ALA A 209 -14.01 -11.16 3.21
C ALA A 209 -12.52 -10.92 2.91
N PRO A 210 -11.64 -11.00 3.92
CA PRO A 210 -10.19 -10.83 3.70
C PRO A 210 -9.57 -11.87 2.77
N GLN A 211 -10.15 -13.09 2.67
CA GLN A 211 -9.61 -14.22 1.89
C GLN A 211 -8.11 -14.43 2.24
N TRP A 212 -7.23 -14.50 1.22
CA TRP A 212 -5.78 -14.58 1.38
C TRP A 212 -5.09 -13.20 1.41
N TRP A 213 -5.84 -12.11 1.59
CA TRP A 213 -5.41 -10.71 1.65
C TRP A 213 -4.95 -10.10 0.32
N GLY A 214 -4.78 -10.88 -0.73
CA GLY A 214 -4.23 -10.43 -2.01
C GLY A 214 -2.75 -10.03 -1.93
N ILE A 215 -2.16 -9.75 -3.08
CA ILE A 215 -0.75 -9.37 -3.21
C ILE A 215 -0.40 -8.15 -2.35
N LEU A 216 -1.22 -7.09 -2.40
CA LEU A 216 -0.97 -5.87 -1.60
C LEU A 216 -1.09 -6.12 -0.10
N GLY A 217 -2.01 -7.01 0.32
CA GLY A 217 -2.14 -7.38 1.72
C GLY A 217 -0.93 -8.17 2.23
N LEU A 218 -0.40 -9.10 1.42
CA LEU A 218 0.85 -9.81 1.74
C LEU A 218 2.04 -8.84 1.87
N ILE A 219 2.13 -7.84 0.96
CA ILE A 219 3.11 -6.75 1.09
C ILE A 219 2.90 -5.99 2.41
N GLY A 220 1.65 -5.72 2.79
CA GLY A 220 1.30 -5.05 4.04
C GLY A 220 1.79 -5.81 5.27
N TRP A 221 1.57 -7.12 5.34
CA TRP A 221 2.05 -7.97 6.42
C TRP A 221 3.57 -8.06 6.47
N ALA A 222 4.22 -8.28 5.33
CA ALA A 222 5.68 -8.32 5.23
C ALA A 222 6.30 -6.96 5.64
N TYR A 223 5.71 -5.85 5.18
CA TYR A 223 6.11 -4.50 5.57
C TYR A 223 5.97 -4.27 7.07
N LEU A 224 4.86 -4.68 7.69
CA LEU A 224 4.64 -4.54 9.13
C LEU A 224 5.72 -5.28 9.92
N ALA A 225 5.90 -6.57 9.65
CA ALA A 225 6.88 -7.40 10.36
C ALA A 225 8.30 -6.83 10.22
N SER A 226 8.75 -6.57 8.98
CA SER A 226 10.09 -6.07 8.71
C SER A 226 10.31 -4.67 9.30
N SER A 227 9.29 -3.79 9.25
CA SER A 227 9.38 -2.44 9.82
C SER A 227 9.47 -2.46 11.34
N LEU A 228 8.69 -3.33 12.02
CA LEU A 228 8.75 -3.49 13.47
C LEU A 228 10.12 -4.02 13.90
N ILE A 229 10.63 -5.06 13.23
CA ILE A 229 11.98 -5.59 13.50
C ILE A 229 13.01 -4.46 13.35
N THR A 230 12.98 -3.70 12.26
CA THR A 230 13.93 -2.61 12.00
C THR A 230 13.79 -1.48 13.03
N LEU A 231 12.56 -1.12 13.42
CA LEU A 231 12.29 -0.07 14.40
C LEU A 231 12.87 -0.41 15.78
N PHE A 232 12.65 -1.64 16.26
CA PHE A 232 13.08 -2.10 17.58
C PHE A 232 14.54 -2.53 17.63
N ALA A 233 15.10 -3.02 16.50
CA ALA A 233 16.51 -3.41 16.42
C ALA A 233 17.48 -2.24 16.63
N LYS A 234 17.07 -0.99 16.39
CA LYS A 234 17.89 0.23 16.59
C LYS A 234 19.32 0.04 16.02
N GLU A 235 19.42 -0.42 14.78
CA GLU A 235 20.70 -0.67 14.05
C GLU A 235 21.57 -1.83 14.61
N ARG A 236 21.08 -2.62 15.58
CA ARG A 236 21.78 -3.80 16.07
C ARG A 236 21.65 -4.94 15.06
N PHE A 237 22.73 -5.18 14.32
CA PHE A 237 22.79 -6.20 13.25
C PHE A 237 22.30 -7.58 13.71
N TYR A 238 22.72 -8.03 14.90
CA TYR A 238 22.32 -9.35 15.44
C TYR A 238 20.82 -9.48 15.68
N ILE A 239 20.12 -8.40 16.06
CA ILE A 239 18.67 -8.42 16.26
C ILE A 239 17.96 -8.50 14.90
N ILE A 240 18.46 -7.79 13.90
CA ILE A 240 17.93 -7.85 12.54
C ILE A 240 18.10 -9.28 11.99
N LEU A 241 19.29 -9.86 12.16
CA LEU A 241 19.59 -11.22 11.70
C LEU A 241 18.73 -12.29 12.41
N ALA A 242 18.49 -12.14 13.73
CA ALA A 242 17.64 -13.06 14.49
C ALA A 242 16.14 -12.93 14.17
N GLY A 243 15.71 -11.80 13.62
CA GLY A 243 14.33 -11.56 13.20
C GLY A 243 14.03 -12.08 11.80
N TRP A 244 15.04 -12.44 11.04
CA TRP A 244 14.95 -13.06 9.71
C TRP A 244 14.94 -14.58 9.79
#